data_751c3cef0b77de324b93200abcde5727
#
_entry.id   751c3cef0b77de324b93200abcde5727
#
_cell.length_a   1.000
_cell.length_b   1.000
_cell.length_c   1.000
_cell.angle_alpha   90.00
_cell.angle_beta   90.00
_cell.angle_gamma   90.00
#
_symmetry.space_group_name_H-M   'P 1'
#
loop_
_entity.id
_entity.type
_entity.pdbx_description
1 polymer ?
#
loop_
_entity_poly.entity_id
_entity_poly.type
_entity_poly.pdbx_seq_one_letter_code
_entity_poly.pdbx_strand_id
1 'polypeptide(L)'
;KDKSYIKRLENLPEKERKALLYGSWDIFEGQYFNEWNRDIHTCSPFKLPQEYKRYIAMDYGLDMLAAYFIAVDEEENAYVYKEIYQSNLIISRAANAIKGRINEDITAIYAPPDMWNRRQDSGKSVAGIFAAMGLPLTKSVNDRETGWYAVKEYLQIKEGKSRLKIFTNCVNLIRTLPALTHDDKNVNDVANTPHELTHRPDALRYFCVMHRGNSRIQSVFDYNEAESLFEMTDL
;
A
#
# COMPACT_ATOMS: atom_id res chain seq x y z
N LYS A 1 -33.17 -8.47 10.64
CA LYS A 1 -32.59 -7.33 9.89
C LYS A 1 -33.45 -6.12 10.20
N ASP A 2 -32.85 -5.06 10.74
CA ASP A 2 -33.51 -3.86 11.21
C ASP A 2 -34.13 -3.08 10.03
N LYS A 3 -35.46 -3.04 9.95
CA LYS A 3 -36.19 -2.31 8.91
C LYS A 3 -35.92 -0.80 8.93
N SER A 4 -35.52 -0.24 10.07
CA SER A 4 -35.19 1.18 10.23
C SER A 4 -33.85 1.52 9.57
N TYR A 5 -32.91 0.57 9.53
CA TYR A 5 -31.64 0.71 8.86
C TYR A 5 -31.81 0.74 7.32
N ILE A 6 -32.62 -0.17 6.79
CA ILE A 6 -32.91 -0.22 5.35
C ILE A 6 -33.55 1.09 4.86
N LYS A 7 -34.51 1.62 5.63
CA LYS A 7 -35.21 2.87 5.29
C LYS A 7 -34.29 4.10 5.30
N ARG A 8 -33.25 4.12 6.15
CA ARG A 8 -32.21 5.17 6.13
C ARG A 8 -31.31 5.06 4.90
N LEU A 9 -31.08 3.87 4.40
CA LEU A 9 -30.28 3.63 3.19
C LEU A 9 -31.05 4.03 1.90
N GLU A 10 -32.36 4.02 1.91
CA GLU A 10 -33.19 4.41 0.75
C GLU A 10 -33.01 5.88 0.35
N ASN A 11 -32.60 6.74 1.31
CA ASN A 11 -32.33 8.16 1.06
C ASN A 11 -30.91 8.45 0.56
N LEU A 12 -30.05 7.43 0.45
CA LEU A 12 -28.70 7.58 -0.09
C LEU A 12 -28.71 7.43 -1.62
N PRO A 13 -27.75 8.06 -2.33
CA PRO A 13 -27.51 7.80 -3.74
C PRO A 13 -27.41 6.30 -4.02
N GLU A 14 -27.89 5.87 -5.18
CA GLU A 14 -28.02 4.44 -5.52
C GLU A 14 -26.69 3.64 -5.35
N LYS A 15 -25.56 4.29 -5.66
CA LYS A 15 -24.22 3.72 -5.52
C LYS A 15 -23.88 3.45 -4.07
N GLU A 16 -24.07 4.45 -3.18
CA GLU A 16 -23.81 4.32 -1.74
C GLU A 16 -24.75 3.28 -1.09
N ARG A 17 -26.00 3.29 -1.50
CA ARG A 17 -27.00 2.31 -1.06
C ARG A 17 -26.57 0.88 -1.42
N LYS A 18 -26.12 0.65 -2.65
CA LYS A 18 -25.63 -0.67 -3.10
C LYS A 18 -24.37 -1.09 -2.32
N ALA A 19 -23.44 -0.17 -2.07
CA ALA A 19 -22.24 -0.42 -1.27
C ALA A 19 -22.60 -0.90 0.13
N LEU A 20 -23.52 -0.22 0.81
CA LEU A 20 -23.92 -0.53 2.18
C LEU A 20 -24.83 -1.77 2.30
N LEU A 21 -25.71 -2.01 1.30
CA LEU A 21 -26.64 -3.16 1.31
C LEU A 21 -25.98 -4.48 0.90
N TYR A 22 -25.09 -4.43 -0.09
CA TYR A 22 -24.54 -5.62 -0.73
C TYR A 22 -23.04 -5.79 -0.50
N GLY A 23 -22.40 -4.83 0.20
CA GLY A 23 -20.95 -4.83 0.39
C GLY A 23 -20.17 -4.57 -0.91
N SER A 24 -20.84 -4.02 -1.92
CA SER A 24 -20.22 -3.62 -3.19
C SER A 24 -19.59 -2.24 -3.02
N TRP A 25 -18.36 -2.23 -2.50
CA TRP A 25 -17.58 -1.02 -2.24
C TRP A 25 -16.75 -0.60 -3.46
N ASP A 26 -17.11 -1.08 -4.65
CA ASP A 26 -16.22 -1.04 -5.81
C ASP A 26 -16.34 0.22 -6.66
N ILE A 27 -17.34 1.10 -6.42
CA ILE A 27 -17.53 2.33 -7.23
C ILE A 27 -18.05 3.46 -6.34
N PHE A 28 -17.18 4.42 -6.00
CA PHE A 28 -17.56 5.67 -5.32
C PHE A 28 -17.46 6.85 -6.28
N GLU A 29 -18.35 7.82 -6.14
CA GLU A 29 -18.22 9.11 -6.84
C GLU A 29 -16.99 9.85 -6.28
N GLY A 30 -16.10 10.32 -7.17
CA GLY A 30 -14.84 10.93 -6.77
C GLY A 30 -13.75 9.94 -6.33
N GLN A 31 -13.90 8.65 -6.60
CA GLN A 31 -12.91 7.62 -6.31
C GLN A 31 -11.53 7.98 -6.89
N TYR A 32 -10.49 7.91 -6.05
CA TYR A 32 -9.12 8.24 -6.46
C TYR A 32 -8.49 7.17 -7.36
N PHE A 33 -8.67 5.87 -7.01
CA PHE A 33 -8.15 4.74 -7.79
C PHE A 33 -9.23 4.18 -8.73
N ASN A 34 -9.42 4.84 -9.87
CA ASN A 34 -10.35 4.37 -10.92
C ASN A 34 -9.89 3.05 -11.56
N GLU A 35 -8.61 2.70 -11.43
CA GLU A 35 -8.02 1.45 -11.88
C GLU A 35 -8.48 0.24 -11.06
N TRP A 36 -9.03 0.48 -9.85
CA TRP A 36 -9.43 -0.60 -8.97
C TRP A 36 -10.55 -1.45 -9.57
N ASN A 37 -10.29 -2.72 -9.65
CA ASN A 37 -11.28 -3.75 -10.01
C ASN A 37 -11.09 -4.95 -9.08
N ARG A 38 -12.10 -5.25 -8.27
CA ARG A 38 -12.02 -6.30 -7.26
C ARG A 38 -11.68 -7.65 -7.87
N ASP A 39 -12.32 -8.04 -8.97
CA ASP A 39 -12.14 -9.35 -9.59
C ASP A 39 -10.74 -9.55 -10.16
N ILE A 40 -10.09 -8.43 -10.55
CA ILE A 40 -8.72 -8.45 -11.09
C ILE A 40 -7.69 -8.32 -9.96
N HIS A 41 -7.91 -7.45 -8.98
CA HIS A 41 -6.92 -7.13 -7.95
C HIS A 41 -6.99 -8.04 -6.72
N THR A 42 -8.02 -8.87 -6.56
CA THR A 42 -8.05 -9.81 -5.46
C THR A 42 -7.88 -11.26 -5.92
N CYS A 43 -7.31 -12.08 -5.06
CA CYS A 43 -7.20 -13.52 -5.29
C CYS A 43 -7.33 -14.31 -3.99
N SER A 44 -7.75 -15.55 -4.09
CA SER A 44 -7.75 -16.46 -2.95
C SER A 44 -6.31 -16.70 -2.47
N PRO A 45 -6.06 -16.83 -1.17
CA PRO A 45 -4.76 -17.19 -0.65
C PRO A 45 -4.23 -18.49 -1.24
N PHE A 46 -2.97 -18.50 -1.63
CA PHE A 46 -2.25 -19.68 -2.09
C PHE A 46 -0.86 -19.74 -1.42
N LYS A 47 -0.21 -20.89 -1.50
CA LYS A 47 1.15 -21.04 -0.99
C LYS A 47 2.12 -20.31 -1.92
N LEU A 48 2.67 -19.19 -1.43
CA LEU A 48 3.66 -18.41 -2.18
C LEU A 48 4.97 -19.19 -2.33
N PRO A 49 5.57 -19.23 -3.53
CA PRO A 49 6.88 -19.82 -3.78
C PRO A 49 7.96 -19.22 -2.88
N GLN A 50 9.00 -20.01 -2.55
CA GLN A 50 10.08 -19.56 -1.66
C GLN A 50 11.00 -18.53 -2.33
N GLU A 51 11.16 -18.61 -3.62
CA GLU A 51 11.95 -17.72 -4.47
C GLU A 51 11.41 -16.29 -4.55
N TYR A 52 10.13 -16.09 -4.27
CA TYR A 52 9.56 -14.73 -4.23
C TYR A 52 10.23 -13.91 -3.13
N LYS A 53 10.68 -12.71 -3.45
CA LYS A 53 11.20 -11.76 -2.44
C LYS A 53 10.09 -11.29 -1.51
N ARG A 54 10.39 -11.16 -0.22
CA ARG A 54 9.42 -10.74 0.80
C ARG A 54 9.76 -9.36 1.34
N TYR A 55 8.75 -8.54 1.41
CA TYR A 55 8.82 -7.18 1.92
C TYR A 55 7.74 -6.96 2.96
N ILE A 56 7.99 -6.01 3.85
CA ILE A 56 6.96 -5.45 4.71
C ILE A 56 6.91 -3.96 4.43
N ALA A 57 5.73 -3.39 4.33
CA ALA A 57 5.55 -1.95 4.30
C ALA A 57 4.57 -1.55 5.39
N MET A 58 4.91 -0.51 6.15
CA MET A 58 4.13 -0.12 7.30
C MET A 58 3.95 1.38 7.39
N ASP A 59 2.83 1.76 8.00
CA ASP A 59 2.59 3.08 8.54
C ASP A 59 2.27 2.95 10.03
N TYR A 60 2.97 3.69 10.88
CA TYR A 60 2.83 3.60 12.33
C TYR A 60 2.67 4.97 12.95
N GLY A 61 1.51 5.21 13.52
CA GLY A 61 1.20 6.29 14.45
C GLY A 61 0.81 5.74 15.82
N LEU A 62 0.64 6.62 16.81
CA LEU A 62 0.18 6.22 18.15
C LEU A 62 -1.24 5.65 18.11
N ASP A 63 -2.05 6.12 17.21
CA ASP A 63 -3.45 5.73 17.00
C ASP A 63 -3.59 4.44 16.21
N MET A 64 -2.67 4.18 15.26
CA MET A 64 -2.81 3.06 14.35
C MET A 64 -1.46 2.50 13.86
N LEU A 65 -1.41 1.17 13.76
CA LEU A 65 -0.43 0.42 12.97
C LEU A 65 -1.14 -0.21 11.78
N ALA A 66 -0.73 0.16 10.58
CA ALA A 66 -1.03 -0.55 9.34
C ALA A 66 0.26 -1.17 8.81
N ALA A 67 0.29 -2.47 8.54
CA ALA A 67 1.44 -3.14 7.94
C ALA A 67 0.99 -4.24 6.98
N TYR A 68 1.65 -4.30 5.82
CA TYR A 68 1.39 -5.28 4.77
C TYR A 68 2.63 -6.11 4.50
N PHE A 69 2.43 -7.43 4.43
CA PHE A 69 3.43 -8.37 3.99
C PHE A 69 3.22 -8.61 2.50
N ILE A 70 4.24 -8.36 1.72
CA ILE A 70 4.17 -8.31 0.26
C ILE A 70 5.22 -9.24 -0.31
N ALA A 71 4.78 -10.15 -1.19
CA ALA A 71 5.66 -11.00 -1.95
C ALA A 71 5.79 -10.47 -3.38
N VAL A 72 6.98 -10.54 -3.95
CA VAL A 72 7.24 -10.09 -5.31
C VAL A 72 7.86 -11.25 -6.08
N ASP A 73 7.28 -11.56 -7.24
CA ASP A 73 7.79 -12.61 -8.14
C ASP A 73 8.90 -12.07 -9.06
N GLU A 74 9.44 -12.92 -9.93
CA GLU A 74 10.51 -12.56 -10.87
C GLU A 74 10.04 -11.57 -11.96
N GLU A 75 8.73 -11.50 -12.22
CA GLU A 75 8.11 -10.57 -13.17
C GLU A 75 7.71 -9.23 -12.52
N GLU A 76 8.16 -9.00 -11.27
CA GLU A 76 7.83 -7.81 -10.49
C GLU A 76 6.31 -7.67 -10.18
N ASN A 77 5.54 -8.76 -10.18
CA ASN A 77 4.18 -8.75 -9.66
C ASN A 77 4.19 -8.83 -8.14
N ALA A 78 3.39 -8.00 -7.50
CA ALA A 78 3.30 -7.88 -6.05
C ALA A 78 2.02 -8.55 -5.52
N TYR A 79 2.18 -9.35 -4.48
CA TYR A 79 1.09 -10.07 -3.79
C TYR A 79 1.03 -9.62 -2.34
N VAL A 80 0.02 -8.84 -1.95
CA VAL A 80 -0.23 -8.52 -0.54
C VAL A 80 -0.91 -9.72 0.11
N TYR A 81 -0.18 -10.48 0.94
CA TYR A 81 -0.64 -11.78 1.43
C TYR A 81 -0.99 -11.82 2.92
N LYS A 82 -0.52 -10.84 3.71
CA LYS A 82 -0.91 -10.64 5.12
C LYS A 82 -1.06 -9.16 5.41
N GLU A 83 -1.97 -8.83 6.32
CA GLU A 83 -2.10 -7.47 6.86
C GLU A 83 -2.11 -7.47 8.38
N ILE A 84 -1.60 -6.41 8.97
CA ILE A 84 -1.82 -6.02 10.36
C ILE A 84 -2.53 -4.67 10.34
N TYR A 85 -3.62 -4.58 11.08
CA TYR A 85 -4.33 -3.34 11.30
C TYR A 85 -4.78 -3.29 12.76
N GLN A 86 -4.07 -2.52 13.59
CA GLN A 86 -4.28 -2.49 15.03
C GLN A 86 -4.08 -1.07 15.58
N SER A 87 -5.03 -0.62 16.40
CA SER A 87 -4.98 0.68 17.06
C SER A 87 -4.28 0.61 18.42
N ASN A 88 -3.85 1.79 18.89
CA ASN A 88 -3.35 2.02 20.26
C ASN A 88 -2.19 1.12 20.67
N LEU A 89 -1.29 0.83 19.74
CA LEU A 89 -0.08 0.06 20.03
C LEU A 89 1.08 1.00 20.41
N ILE A 90 1.67 0.78 21.59
CA ILE A 90 2.98 1.35 21.89
C ILE A 90 4.05 0.70 21.01
N ILE A 91 5.17 1.39 20.79
CA ILE A 91 6.22 0.99 19.83
C ILE A 91 6.65 -0.47 20.01
N SER A 92 6.89 -0.90 21.25
CA SER A 92 7.32 -2.28 21.52
C SER A 92 6.26 -3.33 21.18
N ARG A 93 4.98 -3.02 21.36
CA ARG A 93 3.87 -3.91 20.97
C ARG A 93 3.71 -3.95 19.46
N ALA A 94 3.85 -2.82 18.79
CA ALA A 94 3.83 -2.74 17.33
C ALA A 94 4.96 -3.58 16.71
N ALA A 95 6.19 -3.44 17.21
CA ALA A 95 7.32 -4.25 16.77
C ALA A 95 7.08 -5.75 17.00
N ASN A 96 6.58 -6.15 18.18
CA ASN A 96 6.27 -7.54 18.47
C ASN A 96 5.12 -8.09 17.60
N ALA A 97 4.11 -7.27 17.27
CA ALA A 97 3.02 -7.67 16.40
C ALA A 97 3.51 -7.99 14.98
N ILE A 98 4.46 -7.22 14.46
CA ILE A 98 5.11 -7.50 13.18
C ILE A 98 6.00 -8.73 13.28
N LYS A 99 6.92 -8.75 14.27
CA LYS A 99 7.88 -9.83 14.47
C LYS A 99 7.22 -11.20 14.64
N GLY A 100 6.13 -11.27 15.41
CA GLY A 100 5.36 -12.49 15.62
C GLY A 100 4.66 -13.04 14.37
N ARG A 101 4.63 -12.30 13.26
CA ARG A 101 4.07 -12.73 11.98
C ARG A 101 5.11 -13.04 10.91
N ILE A 102 6.39 -12.72 11.20
CA ILE A 102 7.52 -13.06 10.32
C ILE A 102 7.88 -14.52 10.57
N ASN A 103 7.78 -15.35 9.53
CA ASN A 103 8.19 -16.76 9.52
C ASN A 103 9.01 -17.09 8.26
N GLU A 104 9.55 -16.07 7.62
CA GLU A 104 10.27 -16.12 6.35
C GLU A 104 11.31 -14.99 6.30
N ASP A 105 12.27 -15.08 5.40
CA ASP A 105 13.27 -14.03 5.22
C ASP A 105 12.65 -12.78 4.61
N ILE A 106 12.83 -11.64 5.26
CA ILE A 106 12.31 -10.34 4.80
C ILE A 106 13.45 -9.52 4.19
N THR A 107 13.30 -9.15 2.93
CA THR A 107 14.29 -8.37 2.17
C THR A 107 14.40 -6.94 2.70
N ALA A 108 13.27 -6.29 2.97
CA ALA A 108 13.22 -4.95 3.54
C ALA A 108 11.90 -4.68 4.26
N ILE A 109 11.93 -3.76 5.24
CA ILE A 109 10.74 -3.24 5.94
C ILE A 109 10.68 -1.74 5.68
N TYR A 110 9.79 -1.31 4.78
CA TYR A 110 9.62 0.09 4.43
C TYR A 110 8.74 0.81 5.44
N ALA A 111 9.17 2.00 5.85
CA ALA A 111 8.47 2.80 6.84
C ALA A 111 8.58 4.30 6.55
N PRO A 112 7.63 5.14 7.03
CA PRO A 112 7.63 6.57 6.78
C PRO A 112 8.85 7.27 7.38
N PRO A 113 9.36 8.35 6.74
CA PRO A 113 10.58 9.05 7.17
C PRO A 113 10.52 9.67 8.57
N ASP A 114 9.34 10.05 9.04
CA ASP A 114 9.15 10.67 10.36
C ASP A 114 9.48 9.72 11.52
N MET A 115 9.46 8.40 11.30
CA MET A 115 9.90 7.43 12.29
C MET A 115 11.39 7.57 12.67
N TRP A 116 12.20 8.30 11.91
CA TRP A 116 13.59 8.62 12.24
C TRP A 116 13.75 9.91 13.05
N ASN A 117 12.67 10.67 13.25
CA ASN A 117 12.71 11.86 14.08
C ASN A 117 13.00 11.47 15.55
N ARG A 118 13.95 12.18 16.16
CA ARG A 118 14.31 11.96 17.55
C ARG A 118 13.25 12.56 18.47
N ARG A 119 12.85 11.81 19.46
CA ARG A 119 11.94 12.28 20.50
C ARG A 119 12.72 13.13 21.51
N GLN A 120 12.15 14.25 21.94
CA GLN A 120 12.79 15.16 22.89
C GLN A 120 12.98 14.55 24.29
N ASP A 121 12.05 13.66 24.70
CA ASP A 121 12.05 13.02 26.01
C ASP A 121 13.12 11.96 26.18
N SER A 122 13.48 11.23 25.14
CA SER A 122 14.36 10.05 25.20
C SER A 122 15.56 10.12 24.26
N GLY A 123 15.58 11.09 23.34
CA GLY A 123 16.61 11.18 22.29
C GLY A 123 16.58 10.01 21.28
N LYS A 124 15.67 9.06 21.44
CA LYS A 124 15.53 7.88 20.58
C LYS A 124 14.49 8.15 19.48
N SER A 125 14.74 7.62 18.30
CA SER A 125 13.74 7.58 17.23
C SER A 125 12.91 6.30 17.31
N VAL A 126 11.71 6.32 16.74
CA VAL A 126 10.85 5.13 16.63
C VAL A 126 11.56 4.04 15.83
N ALA A 127 12.18 4.39 14.69
CA ALA A 127 12.97 3.46 13.88
C ALA A 127 14.15 2.84 14.68
N GLY A 128 14.83 3.63 15.53
CA GLY A 128 15.89 3.13 16.40
C GLY A 128 15.40 2.11 17.44
N ILE A 129 14.17 2.28 17.95
CA ILE A 129 13.55 1.31 18.87
C ILE A 129 13.20 0.02 18.13
N PHE A 130 12.63 0.11 16.92
CA PHE A 130 12.37 -1.06 16.08
C PHE A 130 13.65 -1.84 15.76
N ALA A 131 14.73 -1.14 15.39
CA ALA A 131 16.04 -1.75 15.11
C ALA A 131 16.60 -2.47 16.34
N ALA A 132 16.53 -1.85 17.54
CA ALA A 132 16.95 -2.47 18.80
C ALA A 132 16.14 -3.73 19.16
N MET A 133 14.93 -3.86 18.63
CA MET A 133 14.08 -5.05 18.78
C MET A 133 14.31 -6.11 17.67
N GLY A 134 15.32 -5.90 16.81
CA GLY A 134 15.66 -6.82 15.72
C GLY A 134 14.81 -6.67 14.47
N LEU A 135 14.21 -5.48 14.27
CA LEU A 135 13.43 -5.11 13.08
C LEU A 135 14.03 -3.84 12.46
N PRO A 136 15.15 -3.92 11.74
CA PRO A 136 15.72 -2.77 11.06
C PRO A 136 14.76 -2.29 9.95
N LEU A 137 14.43 -1.00 9.98
CA LEU A 137 13.52 -0.38 9.01
C LEU A 137 14.30 0.30 7.89
N THR A 138 13.75 0.31 6.70
CA THR A 138 14.22 1.06 5.54
C THR A 138 13.35 2.31 5.37
N LYS A 139 13.99 3.47 5.33
CA LYS A 139 13.32 4.76 5.17
C LYS A 139 12.74 4.88 3.77
N SER A 140 11.43 5.09 3.69
CA SER A 140 10.74 5.32 2.41
C SER A 140 10.81 6.78 1.97
N VAL A 141 10.48 7.02 0.71
CA VAL A 141 10.18 8.35 0.17
C VAL A 141 8.77 8.76 0.61
N ASN A 142 8.60 10.02 1.04
CA ASN A 142 7.31 10.52 1.54
C ASN A 142 6.62 11.50 0.59
N ASP A 143 7.05 11.60 -0.65
CA ASP A 143 6.30 12.34 -1.66
C ASP A 143 4.98 11.63 -1.94
N ARG A 144 3.86 12.29 -1.58
CA ARG A 144 2.54 11.68 -1.64
C ARG A 144 2.07 11.48 -3.07
N GLU A 145 2.20 12.50 -3.92
CA GLU A 145 1.74 12.45 -5.30
C GLU A 145 2.49 11.38 -6.10
N THR A 146 3.82 11.39 -6.04
CA THR A 146 4.65 10.34 -6.66
C THR A 146 4.30 8.95 -6.12
N GLY A 147 4.05 8.85 -4.82
CA GLY A 147 3.68 7.59 -4.19
C GLY A 147 2.31 7.07 -4.64
N TRP A 148 1.29 7.94 -4.70
CA TRP A 148 -0.03 7.57 -5.21
C TRP A 148 0.00 7.19 -6.69
N TYR A 149 0.82 7.90 -7.47
CA TYR A 149 1.02 7.54 -8.86
C TYR A 149 1.65 6.14 -9.00
N ALA A 150 2.61 5.80 -8.14
CA ALA A 150 3.18 4.46 -8.11
C ALA A 150 2.13 3.39 -7.77
N VAL A 151 1.19 3.66 -6.85
CA VAL A 151 0.06 2.75 -6.56
C VAL A 151 -0.83 2.59 -7.80
N LYS A 152 -1.16 3.68 -8.51
CA LYS A 152 -1.94 3.61 -9.77
C LYS A 152 -1.24 2.75 -10.82
N GLU A 153 0.09 2.85 -10.97
CA GLU A 153 0.85 2.00 -11.89
C GLU A 153 0.75 0.50 -11.54
N TYR A 154 0.80 0.17 -10.24
CA TYR A 154 0.61 -1.21 -9.79
C TYR A 154 -0.82 -1.71 -10.00
N LEU A 155 -1.82 -0.83 -9.87
CA LEU A 155 -3.23 -1.14 -10.12
C LEU A 155 -3.60 -1.11 -11.61
N GLN A 156 -2.73 -0.62 -12.50
CA GLN A 156 -3.05 -0.54 -13.92
C GLN A 156 -3.39 -1.92 -14.48
N ILE A 157 -4.52 -1.99 -15.21
CA ILE A 157 -4.97 -3.22 -15.87
C ILE A 157 -4.48 -3.20 -17.32
N LYS A 158 -3.65 -4.18 -17.68
CA LYS A 158 -3.17 -4.42 -19.03
C LYS A 158 -3.55 -5.85 -19.44
N GLU A 159 -4.24 -6.01 -20.55
CA GLU A 159 -4.66 -7.33 -21.05
C GLU A 159 -5.40 -8.19 -20.01
N GLY A 160 -6.23 -7.54 -19.17
CA GLY A 160 -6.98 -8.20 -18.10
C GLY A 160 -6.15 -8.61 -16.87
N LYS A 161 -4.89 -8.20 -16.77
CA LYS A 161 -3.98 -8.48 -15.65
C LYS A 161 -3.53 -7.20 -14.96
N SER A 162 -3.19 -7.29 -13.69
CA SER A 162 -2.58 -6.23 -12.90
C SER A 162 -1.35 -6.75 -12.19
N ARG A 163 -0.37 -5.88 -11.98
CA ARG A 163 0.85 -6.18 -11.21
C ARG A 163 0.61 -6.30 -9.71
N LEU A 164 -0.52 -5.80 -9.20
CA LEU A 164 -0.88 -5.91 -7.79
C LEU A 164 -2.01 -6.92 -7.60
N LYS A 165 -1.77 -7.89 -6.74
CA LYS A 165 -2.78 -8.82 -6.25
C LYS A 165 -2.87 -8.74 -4.72
N ILE A 166 -4.07 -8.76 -4.19
CA ILE A 166 -4.34 -8.71 -2.76
C ILE A 166 -5.07 -9.97 -2.37
N PHE A 167 -4.55 -10.73 -1.41
CA PHE A 167 -5.21 -11.91 -0.91
C PHE A 167 -6.51 -11.53 -0.19
N THR A 168 -7.55 -12.31 -0.38
CA THR A 168 -8.90 -12.02 0.16
C THR A 168 -8.96 -11.93 1.69
N ASN A 169 -7.94 -12.41 2.41
CA ASN A 169 -7.78 -12.23 3.86
C ASN A 169 -7.28 -10.83 4.27
N CYS A 170 -6.77 -10.00 3.32
CA CYS A 170 -6.37 -8.62 3.57
C CYS A 170 -7.60 -7.68 3.44
N VAL A 171 -8.59 -7.92 4.29
CA VAL A 171 -9.93 -7.32 4.16
C VAL A 171 -9.95 -5.80 4.37
N ASN A 172 -9.03 -5.27 5.20
CA ASN A 172 -8.97 -3.83 5.46
C ASN A 172 -8.46 -3.08 4.24
N LEU A 173 -7.38 -3.56 3.60
CA LEU A 173 -6.84 -2.95 2.38
C LEU A 173 -7.86 -3.00 1.24
N ILE A 174 -8.50 -4.16 1.02
CA ILE A 174 -9.52 -4.36 -0.02
C ILE A 174 -10.70 -3.39 0.14
N ARG A 175 -11.10 -3.10 1.39
CA ARG A 175 -12.18 -2.16 1.66
C ARG A 175 -11.75 -0.70 1.51
N THR A 176 -10.49 -0.40 1.81
CA THR A 176 -10.02 0.98 1.86
C THR A 176 -9.69 1.53 0.47
N LEU A 177 -9.00 0.76 -0.38
CA LEU A 177 -8.56 1.26 -1.69
C LEU A 177 -9.69 1.88 -2.54
N PRO A 178 -10.85 1.24 -2.73
CA PRO A 178 -11.95 1.84 -3.50
C PRO A 178 -12.63 3.01 -2.79
N ALA A 179 -12.49 3.15 -1.48
CA ALA A 179 -13.13 4.19 -0.69
C ALA A 179 -12.34 5.52 -0.66
N LEU A 180 -11.12 5.54 -1.21
CA LEU A 180 -10.30 6.75 -1.25
C LEU A 180 -10.80 7.71 -2.32
N THR A 181 -10.92 8.99 -1.95
CA THR A 181 -11.36 10.08 -2.82
C THR A 181 -10.23 11.06 -3.09
N HIS A 182 -10.38 11.85 -4.13
CA HIS A 182 -9.49 12.97 -4.40
C HIS A 182 -9.57 14.01 -3.28
N ASP A 183 -8.44 14.65 -2.98
CA ASP A 183 -8.43 15.82 -2.10
C ASP A 183 -9.07 17.01 -2.81
N ASP A 184 -9.90 17.77 -2.11
CA ASP A 184 -10.65 18.91 -2.67
C ASP A 184 -9.75 20.06 -3.13
N LYS A 185 -8.53 20.17 -2.57
CA LYS A 185 -7.57 21.24 -2.87
C LYS A 185 -6.49 20.79 -3.86
N ASN A 186 -6.20 19.50 -3.89
CA ASN A 186 -5.20 18.90 -4.74
C ASN A 186 -5.69 17.59 -5.34
N VAL A 187 -6.22 17.65 -6.53
CA VAL A 187 -6.78 16.49 -7.24
C VAL A 187 -5.77 15.37 -7.51
N ASN A 188 -4.45 15.65 -7.39
CA ASN A 188 -3.40 14.64 -7.52
C ASN A 188 -3.11 13.91 -6.22
N ASP A 189 -3.69 14.35 -5.11
CA ASP A 189 -3.54 13.71 -3.80
C ASP A 189 -4.84 13.04 -3.36
N VAL A 190 -4.72 12.15 -2.39
CA VAL A 190 -5.83 11.50 -1.71
C VAL A 190 -6.29 12.38 -0.55
N ALA A 191 -7.60 12.51 -0.38
CA ALA A 191 -8.19 13.22 0.76
C ALA A 191 -7.67 12.70 2.09
N ASN A 192 -7.32 13.64 2.99
CA ASN A 192 -6.80 13.31 4.32
C ASN A 192 -7.92 13.04 5.36
N THR A 193 -9.17 13.07 4.95
CA THR A 193 -10.33 12.83 5.81
C THR A 193 -11.26 11.79 5.18
N PRO A 194 -11.81 10.87 5.98
CA PRO A 194 -11.52 10.66 7.42
C PRO A 194 -10.12 10.06 7.64
N HIS A 195 -9.41 10.55 8.66
CA HIS A 195 -8.02 10.18 8.97
C HIS A 195 -7.80 8.66 9.16
N GLU A 196 -8.81 7.95 9.65
CA GLU A 196 -8.77 6.50 9.85
C GLU A 196 -8.59 5.71 8.53
N LEU A 197 -8.91 6.31 7.39
CA LEU A 197 -8.77 5.66 6.09
C LEU A 197 -7.38 5.86 5.47
N THR A 198 -6.59 6.85 5.92
CA THR A 198 -5.33 7.24 5.25
C THR A 198 -4.14 6.34 5.60
N HIS A 199 -4.02 5.85 6.83
CA HIS A 199 -2.91 4.99 7.27
C HIS A 199 -2.77 3.68 6.48
N ARG A 200 -3.89 3.09 6.08
CA ARG A 200 -3.88 1.81 5.35
C ARG A 200 -3.25 1.92 3.97
N PRO A 201 -3.68 2.85 3.12
CA PRO A 201 -3.10 3.00 1.80
C PRO A 201 -1.70 3.60 1.83
N ASP A 202 -1.35 4.43 2.84
CA ASP A 202 -0.01 4.98 2.99
C ASP A 202 1.04 3.87 3.17
N ALA A 203 0.75 2.84 3.96
CA ALA A 203 1.65 1.69 4.07
C ALA A 203 1.90 1.00 2.73
N LEU A 204 0.85 0.79 1.89
CA LEU A 204 1.02 0.25 0.54
C LEU A 204 1.79 1.21 -0.37
N ARG A 205 1.53 2.51 -0.27
CA ARG A 205 2.19 3.57 -1.02
C ARG A 205 3.70 3.55 -0.80
N TYR A 206 4.17 3.35 0.43
CA TYR A 206 5.60 3.23 0.74
C TYR A 206 6.25 2.05 0.03
N PHE A 207 5.59 0.91 -0.07
CA PHE A 207 6.09 -0.20 -0.88
C PHE A 207 6.18 0.18 -2.37
N CYS A 208 5.08 0.67 -2.94
CA CYS A 208 5.01 0.96 -4.37
C CYS A 208 6.05 1.99 -4.82
N VAL A 209 6.26 3.07 -4.05
CA VAL A 209 7.23 4.10 -4.41
C VAL A 209 8.67 3.60 -4.31
N MET A 210 8.98 2.77 -3.31
CA MET A 210 10.33 2.22 -3.11
C MET A 210 10.67 1.14 -4.14
N HIS A 211 9.68 0.38 -4.59
CA HIS A 211 9.85 -0.68 -5.57
C HIS A 211 9.87 -0.18 -7.02
N ARG A 212 9.27 0.99 -7.27
CA ARG A 212 9.30 1.65 -8.58
C ARG A 212 10.70 2.09 -9.01
N GLY A 213 11.55 2.47 -8.05
CA GLY A 213 12.90 3.00 -8.31
C GLY A 213 13.82 2.02 -9.06
N ASN A 214 13.66 0.73 -8.82
CA ASN A 214 14.49 -0.30 -9.47
C ASN A 214 14.14 -0.50 -10.94
N SER A 215 12.86 -0.39 -11.33
CA SER A 215 12.43 -0.52 -12.73
C SER A 215 12.73 0.72 -13.58
N ARG A 216 12.77 1.91 -12.98
CA ARG A 216 13.11 3.15 -13.69
C ARG A 216 14.61 3.29 -13.97
N ILE A 217 15.45 2.83 -13.07
CA ILE A 217 16.91 2.83 -13.27
C ILE A 217 17.24 1.91 -14.46
N GLN A 218 16.60 0.75 -14.56
CA GLN A 218 16.80 -0.17 -15.67
C GLN A 218 16.35 0.43 -17.01
N SER A 219 15.16 1.07 -17.06
CA SER A 219 14.64 1.69 -18.29
C SER A 219 15.45 2.92 -18.74
N VAL A 220 16.07 3.67 -17.81
CA VAL A 220 16.94 4.81 -18.13
C VAL A 220 18.30 4.33 -18.66
N PHE A 221 18.84 3.23 -18.14
CA PHE A 221 20.04 2.60 -18.68
C PHE A 221 19.80 2.02 -20.08
N ASP A 222 18.68 1.32 -20.29
CA ASP A 222 18.28 0.79 -21.59
C ASP A 222 18.08 1.90 -22.64
N TYR A 223 17.54 3.06 -22.24
CA TYR A 223 17.34 4.21 -23.13
C TYR A 223 18.68 4.87 -23.52
N ASN A 224 19.57 5.05 -22.55
CA ASN A 224 20.90 5.61 -22.80
C ASN A 224 21.82 4.68 -23.61
N GLU A 225 21.70 3.36 -23.43
CA GLU A 225 22.39 2.38 -24.31
C GLU A 225 21.84 2.41 -25.73
N ALA A 226 20.52 2.55 -25.91
CA ALA A 226 19.90 2.65 -27.23
C ALA A 226 20.30 3.94 -27.96
N GLU A 227 20.36 5.11 -27.27
CA GLU A 227 20.86 6.37 -27.87
C GLU A 227 22.33 6.28 -28.24
N SER A 228 23.18 5.68 -27.40
CA SER A 228 24.60 5.51 -27.70
C SER A 228 24.88 4.61 -28.91
N LEU A 229 24.03 3.63 -29.15
CA LEU A 229 24.09 2.77 -30.32
C LEU A 229 23.63 3.47 -31.61
N PHE A 230 22.66 4.40 -31.50
CA PHE A 230 22.21 5.22 -32.65
C PHE A 230 23.27 6.23 -33.09
N GLU A 231 23.97 6.88 -32.14
CA GLU A 231 25.05 7.82 -32.48
C GLU A 231 26.30 7.16 -33.09
N MET A 232 26.51 5.85 -32.91
CA MET A 232 27.63 5.11 -33.51
C MET A 232 27.34 4.60 -34.91
N THR A 233 26.14 4.73 -35.44
CA THR A 233 25.77 4.26 -36.81
C THR A 233 25.77 5.39 -37.85
N ASP A 234 26.04 6.64 -37.49
CA ASP A 234 26.07 7.80 -38.37
C ASP A 234 27.52 8.34 -38.64
N LEU A 235 28.53 7.46 -38.55
CA LEU A 235 29.92 7.79 -38.94
C LEU A 235 30.40 6.93 -40.10
#